data_26a33f81145eb079128ed51c539cdfac
#
_entry.id   26a33f81145eb079128ed51c539cdfac
#
_cell.length_a   1.000
_cell.length_b   1.000
_cell.length_c   1.000
_cell.angle_alpha   90.00
_cell.angle_beta   90.00
_cell.angle_gamma   90.00
#
_symmetry.space_group_name_H-M   'P 1'
#
loop_
_entity.id
_entity.type
_entity.pdbx_description
1 polymer ?
#
loop_
_entity_poly.entity_id
_entity_poly.type
_entity_poly.pdbx_seq_one_letter_code
_entity_poly.pdbx_strand_id
1 'polypeptide(L)'
;MAIKLDKVSYQDKLKNISYEFTEGKITTVISSSGSGKTLLSYLLSGLITDYTGTITNSYIGRELGYVFQNPEESFIFSNVKEELSFGLNKYNYKVDNIEKRIEDTLKMIDFDNSYLDKNPFNLSSGEKSLLSLGVVLSLNPKLIIIDEPTIYLDN
;
A
#
# COMPACT_ATOMS: atom_id res chain seq x y z
N MET A 1 4.01 -17.44 -8.51
CA MET A 1 2.63 -17.40 -7.95
C MET A 1 2.66 -16.43 -6.78
N ALA A 2 2.01 -15.28 -6.92
CA ALA A 2 2.06 -14.24 -5.88
C ALA A 2 1.05 -14.49 -4.76
N ILE A 3 -0.23 -14.59 -5.12
CA ILE A 3 -1.33 -14.87 -4.19
C ILE A 3 -2.32 -15.81 -4.87
N LYS A 4 -2.89 -16.75 -4.11
CA LYS A 4 -3.97 -17.62 -4.54
C LYS A 4 -5.12 -17.59 -3.55
N LEU A 5 -6.31 -17.43 -4.07
CA LEU A 5 -7.59 -17.59 -3.38
C LEU A 5 -8.21 -18.92 -3.76
N ASP A 6 -8.70 -19.68 -2.79
CA ASP A 6 -9.48 -20.90 -3.03
C ASP A 6 -10.75 -20.87 -2.18
N LYS A 7 -11.89 -20.69 -2.84
CA LYS A 7 -13.26 -20.66 -2.26
C LYS A 7 -13.38 -19.67 -1.09
N VAL A 8 -12.73 -18.53 -1.20
CA VAL A 8 -12.73 -17.51 -0.15
C VAL A 8 -14.10 -16.84 -0.06
N SER A 9 -14.64 -16.80 1.16
CA SER A 9 -15.85 -16.03 1.45
C SER A 9 -15.66 -15.21 2.72
N TYR A 10 -16.22 -14.00 2.72
CA TYR A 10 -16.18 -13.08 3.85
C TYR A 10 -17.48 -12.28 3.92
N GLN A 11 -18.17 -12.35 5.05
CA GLN A 11 -19.47 -11.74 5.27
C GLN A 11 -20.46 -12.08 4.13
N ASP A 12 -21.42 -11.20 3.86
CA ASP A 12 -22.35 -11.34 2.73
C ASP A 12 -21.82 -10.75 1.41
N LYS A 13 -20.64 -10.15 1.40
CA LYS A 13 -20.08 -9.39 0.29
C LYS A 13 -19.20 -10.22 -0.65
N LEU A 14 -18.36 -11.08 -0.09
CA LEU A 14 -17.45 -11.91 -0.87
C LEU A 14 -17.87 -13.37 -0.74
N LYS A 15 -18.23 -14.01 -1.86
CA LYS A 15 -18.79 -15.38 -1.85
C LYS A 15 -18.03 -16.29 -2.81
N ASN A 16 -17.38 -17.32 -2.25
CA ASN A 16 -16.75 -18.41 -2.99
C ASN A 16 -15.77 -17.95 -4.07
N ILE A 17 -14.92 -16.95 -3.75
CA ILE A 17 -13.96 -16.39 -4.70
C ILE A 17 -12.76 -17.33 -4.84
N SER A 18 -12.46 -17.73 -6.07
CA SER A 18 -11.25 -18.47 -6.40
C SER A 18 -10.53 -17.74 -7.53
N TYR A 19 -9.28 -17.35 -7.30
CA TYR A 19 -8.46 -16.63 -8.27
C TYR A 19 -6.97 -16.78 -7.94
N GLU A 20 -6.13 -16.74 -8.96
CA GLU A 20 -4.68 -16.77 -8.82
C GLU A 20 -4.06 -15.51 -9.44
N PHE A 21 -3.40 -14.72 -8.60
CA PHE A 21 -2.66 -13.53 -9.04
C PHE A 21 -1.29 -13.96 -9.54
N THR A 22 -1.01 -13.65 -10.80
CA THR A 22 0.26 -14.02 -11.44
C THR A 22 1.35 -13.02 -11.10
N GLU A 23 2.51 -13.50 -10.69
CA GLU A 23 3.70 -12.67 -10.43
C GLU A 23 4.15 -11.92 -11.69
N GLY A 24 4.61 -10.67 -11.50
CA GLY A 24 5.07 -9.81 -12.59
C GLY A 24 3.95 -9.25 -13.47
N LYS A 25 2.69 -9.36 -13.04
CA LYS A 25 1.52 -8.81 -13.74
C LYS A 25 0.81 -7.75 -12.90
N ILE A 26 0.19 -6.80 -13.59
CA ILE A 26 -0.77 -5.87 -13.00
C ILE A 26 -2.15 -6.51 -13.15
N THR A 27 -2.86 -6.66 -12.03
CA THR A 27 -4.25 -7.14 -12.01
C THR A 27 -5.15 -6.01 -11.52
N THR A 28 -6.13 -5.62 -12.33
CA THR A 28 -7.12 -4.61 -11.95
C THR A 28 -8.43 -5.29 -11.59
N VAL A 29 -8.97 -5.01 -10.41
CA VAL A 29 -10.27 -5.48 -9.93
C VAL A 29 -11.29 -4.37 -10.11
N ILE A 30 -12.25 -4.58 -11.00
CA ILE A 30 -13.30 -3.60 -11.34
C ILE A 30 -14.66 -4.15 -10.91
N SER A 31 -15.42 -3.33 -10.20
CA SER A 31 -16.80 -3.65 -9.80
C SER A 31 -17.54 -2.39 -9.37
N SER A 32 -18.85 -2.49 -9.16
CA SER A 32 -19.67 -1.39 -8.61
C SER A 32 -19.22 -0.98 -7.21
N SER A 33 -19.55 0.23 -6.80
CA SER A 33 -19.33 0.70 -5.43
C SER A 33 -20.04 -0.21 -4.41
N GLY A 34 -19.41 -0.44 -3.27
CA GLY A 34 -19.96 -1.28 -2.20
C GLY A 34 -19.93 -2.79 -2.46
N SER A 35 -19.35 -3.26 -3.56
CA SER A 35 -19.25 -4.70 -3.90
C SER A 35 -18.23 -5.49 -3.08
N GLY A 36 -17.38 -4.82 -2.28
CA GLY A 36 -16.37 -5.47 -1.45
C GLY A 36 -14.93 -5.43 -1.98
N LYS A 37 -14.58 -4.52 -2.91
CA LYS A 37 -13.20 -4.36 -3.41
C LYS A 37 -12.20 -4.14 -2.27
N THR A 38 -12.48 -3.17 -1.40
CA THR A 38 -11.66 -2.87 -0.21
C THR A 38 -11.58 -4.07 0.75
N LEU A 39 -12.68 -4.82 0.93
CA LEU A 39 -12.64 -6.03 1.75
C LEU A 39 -11.75 -7.12 1.13
N LEU A 40 -11.80 -7.26 -0.19
CA LEU A 40 -10.90 -8.18 -0.90
C LEU A 40 -9.43 -7.77 -0.75
N SER A 41 -9.12 -6.47 -0.87
CA SER A 41 -7.76 -5.96 -0.69
C SER A 41 -7.25 -6.18 0.74
N TYR A 42 -8.10 -6.03 1.75
CA TYR A 42 -7.77 -6.31 3.16
C TYR A 42 -7.53 -7.79 3.43
N LEU A 43 -8.29 -8.68 2.80
CA LEU A 43 -8.05 -10.13 2.87
C LEU A 43 -6.71 -10.50 2.23
N LEU A 44 -6.42 -9.95 1.04
CA LEU A 44 -5.18 -10.23 0.32
C LEU A 44 -3.94 -9.70 1.06
N SER A 45 -4.07 -8.58 1.76
CA SER A 45 -2.98 -7.99 2.56
C SER A 45 -2.81 -8.64 3.94
N GLY A 46 -3.77 -9.46 4.37
CA GLY A 46 -3.77 -10.05 5.71
C GLY A 46 -4.24 -9.10 6.81
N LEU A 47 -4.84 -7.94 6.48
CA LEU A 47 -5.47 -7.04 7.45
C LEU A 47 -6.76 -7.65 8.02
N ILE A 48 -7.43 -8.53 7.26
CA ILE A 48 -8.55 -9.36 7.73
C ILE A 48 -8.10 -10.80 7.67
N THR A 49 -8.25 -11.51 8.79
CA THR A 49 -7.82 -12.91 8.94
C THR A 49 -8.96 -13.88 9.25
N ASP A 50 -10.14 -13.36 9.62
CA ASP A 50 -11.34 -14.17 9.91
C ASP A 50 -12.20 -14.29 8.65
N TYR A 51 -12.01 -15.36 7.86
CA TYR A 51 -12.71 -15.66 6.60
C TYR A 51 -12.82 -17.17 6.40
N THR A 52 -13.65 -17.60 5.47
CA THR A 52 -13.72 -19.02 5.06
C THR A 52 -12.99 -19.24 3.74
N GLY A 53 -12.52 -20.46 3.47
CA GLY A 53 -11.67 -20.79 2.33
C GLY A 53 -10.20 -20.66 2.65
N THR A 54 -9.34 -20.52 1.64
CA THR A 54 -7.89 -20.46 1.82
C THR A 54 -7.29 -19.32 1.01
N ILE A 55 -6.44 -18.51 1.64
CA ILE A 55 -5.58 -17.53 0.97
C ILE A 55 -4.13 -17.96 1.17
N THR A 56 -3.45 -18.23 0.06
CA THR A 56 -2.00 -18.45 0.06
C THR A 56 -1.33 -17.19 -0.42
N ASN A 57 -0.55 -16.53 0.45
CA ASN A 57 0.25 -15.36 0.12
C ASN A 57 1.71 -15.63 0.50
N SER A 58 2.60 -15.52 -0.49
CA SER A 58 4.05 -15.72 -0.29
C SER A 58 4.77 -14.48 0.23
N TYR A 59 4.12 -13.32 0.25
CA TYR A 59 4.71 -12.04 0.65
C TYR A 59 4.20 -11.60 2.01
N ILE A 60 5.13 -11.34 2.91
CA ILE A 60 4.87 -10.90 4.29
C ILE A 60 5.74 -9.69 4.66
N GLY A 61 5.29 -8.93 5.66
CA GLY A 61 6.04 -7.78 6.17
C GLY A 61 6.37 -6.76 5.07
N ARG A 62 7.64 -6.38 4.95
CA ARG A 62 8.08 -5.38 3.96
C ARG A 62 7.91 -5.80 2.49
N GLU A 63 7.74 -7.09 2.22
CA GLU A 63 7.59 -7.58 0.84
C GLU A 63 6.20 -7.31 0.26
N LEU A 64 5.22 -6.98 1.11
CA LEU A 64 3.88 -6.58 0.74
C LEU A 64 3.66 -5.12 1.12
N GLY A 65 3.40 -4.27 0.13
CA GLY A 65 2.99 -2.89 0.32
C GLY A 65 1.49 -2.73 0.15
N TYR A 66 0.87 -1.92 1.01
CA TYR A 66 -0.55 -1.58 0.91
C TYR A 66 -0.73 -0.07 0.88
N VAL A 67 -1.40 0.43 -0.15
CA VAL A 67 -1.79 1.85 -0.28
C VAL A 67 -3.29 1.96 -0.02
N PHE A 68 -3.66 2.67 1.04
CA PHE A 68 -5.04 2.87 1.46
C PHE A 68 -5.78 3.82 0.53
N GLN A 69 -7.09 3.66 0.41
CA GLN A 69 -7.98 4.58 -0.31
C GLN A 69 -7.86 6.00 0.26
N ASN A 70 -7.89 6.15 1.59
CA ASN A 70 -7.63 7.40 2.27
C ASN A 70 -6.16 7.43 2.73
N PRO A 71 -5.29 8.28 2.16
CA PRO A 71 -3.88 8.34 2.51
C PRO A 71 -3.60 8.62 3.99
N GLU A 72 -4.47 9.40 4.65
CA GLU A 72 -4.30 9.78 6.06
C GLU A 72 -4.36 8.60 7.02
N GLU A 73 -4.97 7.48 6.62
CA GLU A 73 -5.01 6.26 7.43
C GLU A 73 -3.63 5.62 7.62
N SER A 74 -2.66 5.98 6.76
CA SER A 74 -1.29 5.48 6.84
C SER A 74 -0.34 6.42 7.60
N PHE A 75 -0.69 7.69 7.82
CA PHE A 75 0.22 8.66 8.41
C PHE A 75 0.22 8.60 9.94
N ILE A 76 1.42 8.62 10.51
CA ILE A 76 1.67 8.49 11.97
C ILE A 76 2.44 9.69 12.50
N PHE A 77 3.31 10.31 11.68
CA PHE A 77 4.25 11.33 12.10
C PHE A 77 3.85 12.75 11.68
N SER A 78 4.51 13.74 12.29
CA SER A 78 4.26 15.15 12.03
C SER A 78 5.12 15.73 10.90
N ASN A 79 6.01 14.95 10.30
CA ASN A 79 6.81 15.37 9.15
C ASN A 79 7.06 14.20 8.18
N VAL A 80 7.23 14.57 6.90
CA VAL A 80 7.43 13.65 5.79
C VAL A 80 8.69 12.79 5.96
N LYS A 81 9.77 13.35 6.53
CA LYS A 81 11.02 12.62 6.74
C LYS A 81 10.82 11.43 7.68
N GLU A 82 10.08 11.63 8.78
CA GLU A 82 9.79 10.56 9.73
C GLU A 82 8.88 9.50 9.12
N GLU A 83 7.85 9.90 8.35
CA GLU A 83 6.98 8.95 7.63
C GLU A 83 7.79 8.04 6.71
N LEU A 84 8.66 8.61 5.87
CA LEU A 84 9.50 7.84 4.95
C LEU A 84 10.53 6.96 5.66
N SER A 85 11.09 7.42 6.77
CA SER A 85 12.15 6.71 7.49
C SER A 85 11.65 5.61 8.43
N PHE A 86 10.40 5.69 8.90
CA PHE A 86 9.87 4.76 9.90
C PHE A 86 9.96 3.30 9.48
N GLY A 87 9.44 2.97 8.31
CA GLY A 87 9.49 1.61 7.78
C GLY A 87 10.93 1.13 7.52
N LEU A 88 11.79 2.01 7.03
CA LEU A 88 13.20 1.71 6.80
C LEU A 88 13.93 1.36 8.11
N ASN A 89 13.69 2.14 9.17
CA ASN A 89 14.23 1.88 10.49
C ASN A 89 13.70 0.58 11.09
N LYS A 90 12.37 0.35 11.00
CA LYS A 90 11.72 -0.87 11.50
C LYS A 90 12.30 -2.14 10.91
N TYR A 91 12.66 -2.12 9.63
CA TYR A 91 13.22 -3.27 8.94
C TYR A 91 14.76 -3.28 8.87
N ASN A 92 15.42 -2.49 9.74
CA ASN A 92 16.87 -2.46 9.92
C ASN A 92 17.66 -2.15 8.62
N TYR A 93 17.20 -1.21 7.81
CA TYR A 93 18.02 -0.69 6.72
C TYR A 93 19.27 0.00 7.30
N LYS A 94 20.43 -0.15 6.64
CA LYS A 94 21.66 0.54 7.08
C LYS A 94 21.48 2.06 6.96
N VAL A 95 21.99 2.80 7.94
CA VAL A 95 21.81 4.27 8.05
C VAL A 95 22.23 4.99 6.75
N ASP A 96 23.39 4.63 6.19
CA ASP A 96 23.89 5.23 4.92
C ASP A 96 22.95 4.99 3.73
N ASN A 97 22.09 3.97 3.81
CA ASN A 97 21.11 3.65 2.79
C ASN A 97 19.75 4.34 3.03
N ILE A 98 19.45 4.77 4.26
CA ILE A 98 18.15 5.38 4.59
C ILE A 98 18.03 6.76 3.94
N GLU A 99 19.02 7.64 4.10
CA GLU A 99 18.99 8.99 3.50
C GLU A 99 18.90 8.90 1.98
N LYS A 100 19.77 8.10 1.37
CA LYS A 100 19.71 7.86 -0.07
C LYS A 100 18.36 7.30 -0.50
N ARG A 101 17.79 6.37 0.26
CA ARG A 101 16.49 5.78 -0.05
C ARG A 101 15.35 6.79 0.03
N ILE A 102 15.40 7.71 1.01
CA ILE A 102 14.46 8.81 1.12
C ILE A 102 14.57 9.73 -0.10
N GLU A 103 15.79 10.16 -0.47
CA GLU A 103 16.02 10.99 -1.66
C GLU A 103 15.51 10.34 -2.95
N ASP A 104 15.80 9.06 -3.15
CA ASP A 104 15.32 8.30 -4.31
C ASP A 104 13.79 8.21 -4.32
N THR A 105 13.19 8.04 -3.14
CA THR A 105 11.73 8.00 -3.00
C THR A 105 11.09 9.35 -3.31
N LEU A 106 11.64 10.46 -2.79
CA LEU A 106 11.15 11.80 -3.10
C LEU A 106 11.14 12.05 -4.62
N LYS A 107 12.21 11.65 -5.31
CA LYS A 107 12.28 11.76 -6.78
C LYS A 107 11.21 10.93 -7.50
N MET A 108 10.90 9.72 -6.97
CA MET A 108 9.87 8.84 -7.56
C MET A 108 8.47 9.45 -7.48
N ILE A 109 8.19 10.23 -6.43
CA ILE A 109 6.88 10.87 -6.20
C ILE A 109 6.87 12.36 -6.57
N ASP A 110 7.89 12.84 -7.27
CA ASP A 110 8.06 14.23 -7.72
C ASP A 110 8.04 15.25 -6.57
N PHE A 111 8.63 14.91 -5.45
CA PHE A 111 8.86 15.80 -4.31
C PHE A 111 10.32 16.21 -4.25
N ASP A 112 10.57 17.47 -3.86
CA ASP A 112 11.90 17.96 -3.52
C ASP A 112 12.16 17.90 -2.00
N ASN A 113 13.39 18.24 -1.60
CA ASN A 113 13.80 18.20 -0.19
C ASN A 113 13.02 19.16 0.72
N SER A 114 12.35 20.19 0.18
CA SER A 114 11.53 21.11 0.98
C SER A 114 10.30 20.45 1.59
N TYR A 115 9.93 19.29 1.08
CA TYR A 115 8.82 18.50 1.63
C TYR A 115 9.19 17.78 2.94
N LEU A 116 10.46 17.51 3.21
CA LEU A 116 10.89 16.67 4.34
C LEU A 116 10.38 17.16 5.70
N ASP A 117 10.35 18.48 5.89
CA ASP A 117 9.90 19.10 7.15
C ASP A 117 8.40 19.45 7.16
N LYS A 118 7.69 19.23 6.04
CA LYS A 118 6.24 19.49 5.97
C LYS A 118 5.47 18.45 6.79
N ASN A 119 4.37 18.91 7.37
CA ASN A 119 3.43 18.01 8.03
C ASN A 119 2.59 17.29 6.96
N PRO A 120 2.56 15.93 6.94
CA PRO A 120 1.78 15.15 5.98
C PRO A 120 0.30 15.54 5.94
N PHE A 121 -0.30 15.85 7.08
CA PHE A 121 -1.71 16.23 7.16
C PHE A 121 -2.04 17.59 6.54
N ASN A 122 -1.04 18.45 6.33
CA ASN A 122 -1.19 19.77 5.71
C ASN A 122 -0.94 19.77 4.20
N LEU A 123 -0.58 18.63 3.61
CA LEU A 123 -0.43 18.45 2.17
C LEU A 123 -1.79 18.47 1.46
N SER A 124 -1.81 18.81 0.18
CA SER A 124 -3.00 18.62 -0.67
C SER A 124 -3.37 17.14 -0.78
N SER A 125 -4.61 16.84 -1.19
CA SER A 125 -5.06 15.46 -1.34
C SER A 125 -4.23 14.65 -2.32
N GLY A 126 -3.82 15.26 -3.44
CA GLY A 126 -2.92 14.63 -4.41
C GLY A 126 -1.53 14.37 -3.82
N GLU A 127 -0.93 15.36 -3.13
CA GLU A 127 0.36 15.20 -2.45
C GLU A 127 0.31 14.13 -1.35
N LYS A 128 -0.79 14.06 -0.59
CA LYS A 128 -1.00 12.98 0.40
C LYS A 128 -1.00 11.60 -0.26
N SER A 129 -1.68 11.46 -1.40
CA SER A 129 -1.71 10.20 -2.15
C SER A 129 -0.33 9.81 -2.65
N LEU A 130 0.44 10.77 -3.19
CA LEU A 130 1.81 10.56 -3.62
C LEU A 130 2.73 10.18 -2.45
N LEU A 131 2.60 10.86 -1.31
CA LEU A 131 3.38 10.52 -0.11
C LEU A 131 3.07 9.12 0.40
N SER A 132 1.78 8.74 0.50
CA SER A 132 1.38 7.39 0.91
C SER A 132 1.97 6.31 -0.01
N LEU A 133 1.94 6.55 -1.32
CA LEU A 133 2.61 5.68 -2.28
C LEU A 133 4.13 5.66 -2.06
N GLY A 134 4.76 6.81 -1.83
CA GLY A 134 6.19 6.94 -1.54
C GLY A 134 6.61 6.14 -0.31
N VAL A 135 5.85 6.21 0.78
CA VAL A 135 6.10 5.43 2.01
C VAL A 135 6.15 3.93 1.69
N VAL A 136 5.21 3.44 0.89
CA VAL A 136 5.18 2.03 0.47
C VAL A 136 6.37 1.71 -0.44
N LEU A 137 6.65 2.53 -1.46
CA LEU A 137 7.75 2.31 -2.42
C LEU A 137 9.13 2.39 -1.76
N SER A 138 9.29 3.16 -0.67
CA SER A 138 10.54 3.26 0.06
C SER A 138 11.05 1.90 0.55
N LEU A 139 10.15 0.98 0.87
CA LEU A 139 10.46 -0.38 1.33
C LEU A 139 10.82 -1.35 0.21
N ASN A 140 10.69 -0.95 -1.05
CA ASN A 140 10.91 -1.81 -2.23
C ASN A 140 10.13 -3.13 -2.14
N PRO A 141 8.80 -3.09 -1.98
CA PRO A 141 7.99 -4.30 -1.86
C PRO A 141 7.99 -5.11 -3.15
N LYS A 142 7.78 -6.42 -3.04
CA LYS A 142 7.63 -7.32 -4.19
C LYS A 142 6.20 -7.36 -4.71
N LEU A 143 5.23 -7.06 -3.84
CA LEU A 143 3.81 -6.97 -4.15
C LEU A 143 3.26 -5.65 -3.62
N ILE A 144 2.48 -4.95 -4.43
CA ILE A 144 1.77 -3.75 -4.00
C ILE A 144 0.28 -3.97 -4.25
N ILE A 145 -0.52 -3.73 -3.23
CA ILE A 145 -1.97 -3.66 -3.30
C ILE A 145 -2.37 -2.20 -3.16
N ILE A 146 -3.14 -1.68 -4.12
CA ILE A 146 -3.56 -0.27 -4.13
C ILE A 146 -5.09 -0.24 -4.18
N ASP A 147 -5.71 0.39 -3.20
CA ASP A 147 -7.16 0.54 -3.12
C ASP A 147 -7.58 1.91 -3.63
N GLU A 148 -8.30 1.95 -4.76
CA GLU A 148 -8.84 3.14 -5.43
C GLU A 148 -7.83 4.30 -5.64
N PRO A 149 -6.70 4.08 -6.34
CA PRO A 149 -5.56 5.01 -6.40
C PRO A 149 -5.86 6.35 -7.05
N THR A 150 -6.95 6.48 -7.79
CA THR A 150 -7.24 7.66 -8.61
C THR A 150 -8.25 8.62 -7.98
N ILE A 151 -8.79 8.30 -6.82
CA ILE A 151 -9.90 9.08 -6.22
C ILE A 151 -9.48 10.51 -5.84
N TYR A 152 -8.19 10.74 -5.60
CA TYR A 152 -7.61 12.03 -5.22
C TYR A 152 -6.65 12.60 -6.27
N LEU A 153 -6.51 11.94 -7.42
CA LEU A 153 -5.72 12.47 -8.53
C LEU A 153 -6.66 13.24 -9.45
N ASP A 154 -6.45 14.57 -9.54
CA ASP A 154 -7.14 15.40 -10.51
C ASP A 154 -6.83 14.92 -11.93
N ASN A 155 -7.87 14.90 -12.78
CA ASN A 155 -7.76 14.56 -14.20
C ASN A 155 -7.02 15.64 -14.98
#